data_d376b6093fc999399af93f6762f0990b
#
_entry.id   d376b6093fc999399af93f6762f0990b
#
_cell.length_a   1.000
_cell.length_b   1.000
_cell.length_c   1.000
_cell.angle_alpha   90.00
_cell.angle_beta   90.00
_cell.angle_gamma   90.00
#
_symmetry.space_group_name_H-M   'P 1'
#
loop_
_entity.id
_entity.type
_entity.pdbx_description
1 polymer ?
#
loop_
_entity_poly.entity_id
_entity_poly.type
_entity_poly.pdbx_seq_one_letter_code
_entity_poly.pdbx_strand_id
1 'polypeptide(L)'
;MDDEDFQRAANVQGAEFETLANSFLESIGFELRGPKVIHEIGCEIDQVVLAPNGQEVYFEHKGSWRGKRPGMRRTDTVKKGLLTGFLLKSVGIEIPFCIMTSHMPDSGRALRMINVALKDGALSSITIANTDKAAEDLLTLFGE
;
A
#
# COMPACT_ATOMS: atom_id res chain seq x y z
N MET A 1 21.78 -11.84 17.07
CA MET A 1 20.58 -12.35 16.33
C MET A 1 21.07 -12.90 15.00
N ASP A 2 20.78 -14.15 14.68
CA ASP A 2 21.15 -14.71 13.40
C ASP A 2 20.16 -14.29 12.29
N ASP A 3 20.49 -14.62 11.05
CA ASP A 3 19.68 -14.21 9.91
C ASP A 3 18.26 -14.79 9.94
N GLU A 4 18.09 -16.00 10.46
CA GLU A 4 16.78 -16.64 10.59
C GLU A 4 15.89 -15.91 11.60
N ASP A 5 16.45 -15.53 12.76
CA ASP A 5 15.71 -14.78 13.77
C ASP A 5 15.33 -13.40 13.28
N PHE A 6 16.22 -12.76 12.52
CA PHE A 6 15.93 -11.46 11.91
C PHE A 6 14.79 -11.57 10.90
N GLN A 7 14.80 -12.57 10.04
CA GLN A 7 13.75 -12.79 9.05
C GLN A 7 12.41 -13.10 9.71
N ARG A 8 12.40 -13.90 10.77
CA ARG A 8 11.15 -14.17 11.50
C ARG A 8 10.56 -12.92 12.13
N ALA A 9 11.41 -12.10 12.75
CA ALA A 9 10.96 -10.84 13.34
C ALA A 9 10.38 -9.89 12.28
N ALA A 10 11.02 -9.78 11.11
CA ALA A 10 10.55 -8.96 10.01
C ALA A 10 9.20 -9.45 9.48
N ASN A 11 9.02 -10.77 9.33
CA ASN A 11 7.77 -11.36 8.86
C ASN A 11 6.62 -11.12 9.85
N VAL A 12 6.87 -11.24 11.16
CA VAL A 12 5.86 -10.97 12.19
C VAL A 12 5.42 -9.51 12.14
N GLN A 13 6.35 -8.58 12.00
CA GLN A 13 6.01 -7.15 11.91
C GLN A 13 5.21 -6.81 10.66
N GLY A 14 5.55 -7.42 9.52
CA GLY A 14 4.80 -7.26 8.29
C GLY A 14 3.36 -7.75 8.45
N ALA A 15 3.17 -8.91 9.09
CA ALA A 15 1.84 -9.47 9.36
C ALA A 15 1.05 -8.59 10.33
N GLU A 16 1.68 -8.06 11.36
CA GLU A 16 1.03 -7.14 12.30
C GLU A 16 0.56 -5.86 11.61
N PHE A 17 1.40 -5.28 10.75
CA PHE A 17 1.03 -4.09 9.99
C PHE A 17 -0.13 -4.39 9.03
N GLU A 18 -0.08 -5.51 8.34
CA GLU A 18 -1.14 -5.91 7.41
C GLU A 18 -2.48 -6.06 8.14
N THR A 19 -2.47 -6.68 9.32
CA THR A 19 -3.67 -6.80 10.16
C THR A 19 -4.22 -5.42 10.55
N LEU A 20 -3.35 -4.51 10.97
CA LEU A 20 -3.75 -3.15 11.33
C LEU A 20 -4.35 -2.41 10.14
N ALA A 21 -3.69 -2.48 8.97
CA ALA A 21 -4.15 -1.82 7.75
C ALA A 21 -5.52 -2.35 7.31
N ASN A 22 -5.70 -3.67 7.35
CA ASN A 22 -6.97 -4.31 7.00
C ASN A 22 -8.09 -3.89 7.96
N SER A 23 -7.83 -3.91 9.28
CA SER A 23 -8.81 -3.47 10.28
C SER A 23 -9.18 -2.01 10.11
N PHE A 24 -8.21 -1.16 9.77
CA PHE A 24 -8.46 0.24 9.51
C PHE A 24 -9.38 0.43 8.30
N LEU A 25 -9.13 -0.28 7.19
CA LEU A 25 -9.97 -0.21 5.99
C LEU A 25 -11.42 -0.62 6.31
N GLU A 26 -11.60 -1.71 7.06
CA GLU A 26 -12.93 -2.13 7.49
C GLU A 26 -13.62 -1.04 8.33
N SER A 27 -12.88 -0.40 9.23
CA SER A 27 -13.42 0.60 10.13
C SER A 27 -13.97 1.83 9.39
N ILE A 28 -13.48 2.11 8.19
CA ILE A 28 -13.96 3.25 7.37
C ILE A 28 -14.89 2.82 6.24
N GLY A 29 -15.35 1.57 6.25
CA GLY A 29 -16.41 1.10 5.36
C GLY A 29 -15.97 0.35 4.12
N PHE A 30 -14.70 -0.02 4.00
CA PHE A 30 -14.20 -0.83 2.89
C PHE A 30 -14.43 -2.32 3.20
N GLU A 31 -14.94 -3.07 2.23
CA GLU A 31 -15.13 -4.51 2.36
C GLU A 31 -13.88 -5.24 1.87
N LEU A 32 -13.29 -6.07 2.72
CA LEU A 32 -12.10 -6.85 2.36
C LEU A 32 -12.47 -8.04 1.49
N ARG A 33 -11.72 -8.23 0.40
CA ARG A 33 -11.91 -9.33 -0.55
C ARG A 33 -10.73 -10.30 -0.57
N GLY A 34 -9.63 -9.98 0.12
CA GLY A 34 -8.44 -10.81 0.20
C GLY A 34 -7.38 -10.50 -0.87
N PRO A 35 -6.25 -11.22 -0.83
CA PRO A 35 -5.18 -11.02 -1.80
C PRO A 35 -5.56 -11.57 -3.18
N LYS A 36 -4.85 -11.09 -4.20
CA LYS A 36 -5.07 -11.54 -5.57
C LYS A 36 -3.76 -11.53 -6.35
N VAL A 37 -3.46 -12.63 -7.03
CA VAL A 37 -2.32 -12.68 -7.94
C VAL A 37 -2.76 -12.17 -9.31
N ILE A 38 -2.03 -11.18 -9.83
CA ILE A 38 -2.26 -10.65 -11.18
C ILE A 38 -1.20 -11.28 -12.08
N HIS A 39 -1.56 -12.36 -12.74
CA HIS A 39 -0.62 -13.18 -13.53
C HIS A 39 0.02 -12.40 -14.67
N GLU A 40 -0.71 -11.48 -15.28
CA GLU A 40 -0.24 -10.67 -16.41
C GLU A 40 0.98 -9.82 -16.07
N ILE A 41 1.14 -9.43 -14.81
CA ILE A 41 2.26 -8.60 -14.36
C ILE A 41 3.18 -9.33 -13.38
N GLY A 42 2.85 -10.56 -13.01
CA GLY A 42 3.65 -11.35 -12.07
C GLY A 42 3.69 -10.79 -10.65
N CYS A 43 2.65 -10.10 -10.22
CA CYS A 43 2.58 -9.49 -8.88
C CYS A 43 1.34 -9.95 -8.12
N GLU A 44 1.47 -9.99 -6.78
CA GLU A 44 0.34 -10.21 -5.89
C GLU A 44 -0.10 -8.87 -5.31
N ILE A 45 -1.42 -8.65 -5.30
CA ILE A 45 -2.05 -7.54 -4.61
C ILE A 45 -2.32 -7.98 -3.17
N ASP A 46 -1.86 -7.21 -2.21
CA ASP A 46 -1.98 -7.57 -0.78
C ASP A 46 -3.43 -7.63 -0.32
N GLN A 47 -4.26 -6.69 -0.76
CA GLN A 47 -5.67 -6.66 -0.40
C GLN A 47 -6.51 -6.03 -1.51
N VAL A 48 -7.49 -6.78 -1.99
CA VAL A 48 -8.53 -6.26 -2.87
C VAL A 48 -9.70 -5.85 -2.00
N VAL A 49 -10.25 -4.67 -2.23
CA VAL A 49 -11.39 -4.18 -1.44
C VAL A 49 -12.50 -3.68 -2.33
N LEU A 50 -13.73 -3.68 -1.79
CA LEU A 50 -14.85 -2.96 -2.36
C LEU A 50 -15.04 -1.69 -1.52
N ALA A 51 -14.90 -0.55 -2.16
CA ALA A 51 -15.04 0.74 -1.51
C ALA A 51 -16.50 1.06 -1.18
N PRO A 52 -16.76 2.01 -0.26
CA PRO A 52 -18.15 2.42 0.04
C PRO A 52 -18.93 2.89 -1.19
N ASN A 53 -18.25 3.49 -2.19
CA ASN A 53 -18.91 3.93 -3.43
C ASN A 53 -19.17 2.78 -4.43
N GLY A 54 -18.86 1.53 -4.08
CA GLY A 54 -19.05 0.37 -4.95
C GLY A 54 -17.89 0.05 -5.87
N GLN A 55 -16.81 0.82 -5.80
CA GLN A 55 -15.65 0.66 -6.67
C GLN A 55 -14.68 -0.38 -6.10
N GLU A 56 -14.12 -1.23 -6.97
CA GLU A 56 -13.03 -2.12 -6.58
C GLU A 56 -11.72 -1.32 -6.50
N VAL A 57 -10.92 -1.55 -5.48
CA VAL A 57 -9.64 -0.87 -5.25
C VAL A 57 -8.59 -1.89 -4.82
N TYR A 58 -7.37 -1.72 -5.31
CA TYR A 58 -6.23 -2.55 -4.94
C TYR A 58 -5.35 -1.83 -3.93
N PHE A 59 -4.99 -2.52 -2.86
CA PHE A 59 -4.10 -1.99 -1.81
C PHE A 59 -2.82 -2.81 -1.69
N GLU A 60 -1.70 -2.11 -1.63
CA GLU A 60 -0.40 -2.64 -1.24
C GLU A 60 -0.10 -2.15 0.18
N HIS A 61 0.26 -3.07 1.08
CA HIS A 61 0.59 -2.73 2.46
C HIS A 61 2.09 -2.79 2.66
N LYS A 62 2.72 -1.63 2.89
CA LYS A 62 4.18 -1.49 3.07
C LYS A 62 4.48 -0.84 4.40
N GLY A 63 4.56 -1.63 5.47
CA GLY A 63 4.79 -1.08 6.80
C GLY A 63 5.55 -1.98 7.75
N SER A 64 6.23 -1.32 8.68
CA SER A 64 6.84 -1.93 9.85
C SER A 64 7.14 -0.82 10.85
N TRP A 65 7.34 -1.19 12.13
CA TRP A 65 7.60 -0.20 13.19
C TRP A 65 9.02 -0.28 13.74
N ARG A 66 9.83 -1.21 13.26
CA ARG A 66 11.19 -1.43 13.73
C ARG A 66 12.19 -1.30 12.60
N GLY A 67 13.47 -1.13 12.98
CA GLY A 67 14.55 -0.96 12.03
C GLY A 67 14.91 0.50 11.84
N LYS A 68 16.01 0.76 11.14
CA LYS A 68 16.53 2.12 10.93
C LYS A 68 15.66 2.94 9.97
N ARG A 69 15.02 2.27 9.02
CA ARG A 69 14.16 2.91 8.01
C ARG A 69 12.89 2.09 7.82
N PRO A 70 11.93 2.19 8.76
CA PRO A 70 10.68 1.42 8.67
C PRO A 70 9.76 1.95 7.58
N GLY A 71 8.91 1.06 7.07
CA GLY A 71 7.91 1.39 6.08
C GLY A 71 8.54 1.95 4.80
N MET A 72 7.97 3.02 4.28
CA MET A 72 8.39 3.65 3.02
C MET A 72 9.61 4.57 3.17
N ARG A 73 10.25 4.61 4.33
CA ARG A 73 11.53 5.32 4.49
C ARG A 73 12.64 4.69 3.69
N ARG A 74 12.53 3.40 3.35
CA ARG A 74 13.50 2.71 2.48
C ARG A 74 13.13 2.95 1.03
N THR A 75 14.09 3.46 0.26
CA THR A 75 13.90 3.74 -1.17
C THR A 75 13.54 2.48 -1.97
N ASP A 76 14.13 1.34 -1.63
CA ASP A 76 13.81 0.06 -2.28
C ASP A 76 12.35 -0.33 -2.07
N THR A 77 11.80 -0.11 -0.88
CA THR A 77 10.40 -0.38 -0.57
C THR A 77 9.49 0.51 -1.42
N VAL A 78 9.85 1.79 -1.58
CA VAL A 78 9.13 2.73 -2.45
C VAL A 78 9.10 2.21 -3.88
N LYS A 79 10.27 1.87 -4.44
CA LYS A 79 10.38 1.37 -5.81
C LYS A 79 9.54 0.13 -6.04
N LYS A 80 9.58 -0.84 -5.13
CA LYS A 80 8.81 -2.08 -5.24
C LYS A 80 7.30 -1.82 -5.23
N GLY A 81 6.85 -0.94 -4.35
CA GLY A 81 5.43 -0.58 -4.29
C GLY A 81 4.97 0.12 -5.58
N LEU A 82 5.72 1.11 -6.03
CA LEU A 82 5.36 1.86 -7.24
C LEU A 82 5.42 1.00 -8.51
N LEU A 83 6.34 0.03 -8.57
CA LEU A 83 6.45 -0.86 -9.73
C LEU A 83 5.12 -1.57 -10.01
N THR A 84 4.47 -2.09 -8.98
CA THR A 84 3.17 -2.75 -9.15
C THR A 84 2.15 -1.82 -9.80
N GLY A 85 2.06 -0.58 -9.35
CA GLY A 85 1.15 0.41 -9.93
C GLY A 85 1.45 0.71 -11.41
N PHE A 86 2.72 0.89 -11.76
CA PHE A 86 3.11 1.13 -13.15
C PHE A 86 2.84 -0.07 -14.04
N LEU A 87 3.06 -1.29 -13.53
CA LEU A 87 2.79 -2.52 -14.29
C LEU A 87 1.29 -2.68 -14.55
N LEU A 88 0.44 -2.44 -13.54
CA LEU A 88 -1.01 -2.49 -13.70
C LEU A 88 -1.46 -1.54 -14.81
N LYS A 89 -1.00 -0.31 -14.76
CA LYS A 89 -1.34 0.69 -15.76
C LYS A 89 -0.86 0.29 -17.16
N SER A 90 0.36 -0.25 -17.23
CA SER A 90 0.98 -0.66 -18.50
C SER A 90 0.17 -1.74 -19.24
N VAL A 91 -0.49 -2.64 -18.52
CA VAL A 91 -1.33 -3.69 -19.13
C VAL A 91 -2.80 -3.29 -19.24
N GLY A 92 -3.15 -2.03 -18.94
CA GLY A 92 -4.49 -1.51 -19.11
C GLY A 92 -5.48 -1.85 -18.00
N ILE A 93 -4.99 -2.23 -16.83
CA ILE A 93 -5.86 -2.46 -15.66
C ILE A 93 -6.15 -1.10 -15.05
N GLU A 94 -7.42 -0.68 -15.07
CA GLU A 94 -7.86 0.65 -14.62
C GLU A 94 -8.33 0.69 -13.18
N ILE A 95 -8.23 -0.42 -12.45
CA ILE A 95 -8.58 -0.47 -11.03
C ILE A 95 -7.62 0.41 -10.24
N PRO A 96 -8.12 1.35 -9.40
CA PRO A 96 -7.25 2.21 -8.61
C PRO A 96 -6.29 1.39 -7.74
N PHE A 97 -5.03 1.82 -7.71
CA PHE A 97 -3.99 1.19 -6.91
C PHE A 97 -3.53 2.17 -5.83
N CYS A 98 -3.60 1.74 -4.57
CA CYS A 98 -3.25 2.54 -3.40
C CYS A 98 -2.17 1.84 -2.58
N ILE A 99 -1.32 2.62 -1.96
CA ILE A 99 -0.34 2.12 -0.99
C ILE A 99 -0.74 2.62 0.40
N MET A 100 -0.73 1.71 1.37
CA MET A 100 -0.89 2.03 2.77
C MET A 100 0.41 1.68 3.49
N THR A 101 0.97 2.65 4.22
CA THR A 101 2.27 2.51 4.85
C THR A 101 2.22 2.89 6.33
N SER A 102 3.24 2.48 7.08
CA SER A 102 3.44 2.91 8.46
C SER A 102 4.19 4.24 8.54
N HIS A 103 5.02 4.54 7.54
CA HIS A 103 5.89 5.71 7.52
C HIS A 103 6.07 6.22 6.10
N MET A 104 5.86 7.50 5.90
CA MET A 104 6.16 8.15 4.62
C MET A 104 7.66 8.29 4.42
N PRO A 105 8.13 8.38 3.16
CA PRO A 105 9.54 8.63 2.89
C PRO A 105 10.02 9.95 3.48
N ASP A 106 11.28 9.97 3.92
CA ASP A 106 11.96 11.17 4.41
C ASP A 106 12.99 11.71 3.42
N SER A 107 13.21 11.02 2.28
CA SER A 107 14.14 11.48 1.25
C SER A 107 13.41 12.16 0.10
N GLY A 108 14.03 13.21 -0.46
CA GLY A 108 13.46 13.92 -1.60
C GLY A 108 13.35 13.04 -2.86
N ARG A 109 14.25 12.07 -3.02
CA ARG A 109 14.21 11.15 -4.17
C ARG A 109 12.97 10.26 -4.13
N ALA A 110 12.69 9.66 -2.98
CA ALA A 110 11.52 8.80 -2.82
C ALA A 110 10.22 9.59 -2.99
N LEU A 111 10.15 10.80 -2.45
CA LEU A 111 8.98 11.67 -2.62
C LEU A 111 8.74 12.04 -4.07
N ARG A 112 9.80 12.28 -4.84
CA ARG A 112 9.68 12.57 -6.27
C ARG A 112 9.12 11.38 -7.04
N MET A 113 9.58 10.16 -6.73
CA MET A 113 9.07 8.93 -7.36
C MET A 113 7.56 8.79 -7.10
N ILE A 114 7.14 9.00 -5.87
CA ILE A 114 5.73 8.95 -5.48
C ILE A 114 4.92 10.01 -6.24
N ASN A 115 5.41 11.24 -6.31
CA ASN A 115 4.72 12.31 -7.01
C ASN A 115 4.58 12.03 -8.50
N VAL A 116 5.59 11.44 -9.14
CA VAL A 116 5.51 11.00 -10.54
C VAL A 116 4.41 9.95 -10.71
N ALA A 117 4.37 8.96 -9.82
CA ALA A 117 3.36 7.89 -9.88
C ALA A 117 1.94 8.42 -9.68
N LEU A 118 1.75 9.36 -8.75
CA LEU A 118 0.47 10.01 -8.52
C LEU A 118 0.02 10.81 -9.75
N LYS A 119 0.91 11.60 -10.31
CA LYS A 119 0.63 12.42 -11.49
C LYS A 119 0.31 11.57 -12.72
N ASP A 120 1.04 10.47 -12.89
CA ASP A 120 0.85 9.54 -14.00
C ASP A 120 -0.46 8.75 -13.88
N GLY A 121 -0.99 8.59 -12.69
CA GLY A 121 -2.16 7.75 -12.41
C GLY A 121 -1.82 6.30 -12.11
N ALA A 122 -0.53 5.94 -12.03
CA ALA A 122 -0.11 4.61 -11.61
C ALA A 122 -0.38 4.36 -10.13
N LEU A 123 -0.45 5.42 -9.34
CA LEU A 123 -0.77 5.40 -7.93
C LEU A 123 -1.94 6.36 -7.69
N SER A 124 -3.01 5.89 -7.06
CA SER A 124 -4.17 6.73 -6.75
C SER A 124 -4.04 7.43 -5.41
N SER A 125 -3.39 6.79 -4.45
CA SER A 125 -3.21 7.34 -3.11
C SER A 125 -2.09 6.62 -2.38
N ILE A 126 -1.42 7.33 -1.48
CA ILE A 126 -0.52 6.76 -0.48
C ILE A 126 -0.85 7.39 0.87
N THR A 127 -1.11 6.57 1.87
CA THR A 127 -1.57 7.04 3.18
C THR A 127 -0.87 6.29 4.30
N ILE A 128 -0.80 6.93 5.48
CA ILE A 128 -0.32 6.28 6.70
C ILE A 128 -1.53 5.63 7.37
N ALA A 129 -1.46 4.30 7.55
CA ALA A 129 -2.55 3.52 8.10
C ALA A 129 -2.99 4.02 9.48
N ASN A 130 -4.29 3.93 9.73
CA ASN A 130 -4.89 4.21 11.03
C ASN A 130 -4.70 5.67 11.48
N THR A 131 -4.80 6.62 10.53
CA THR A 131 -4.76 8.05 10.81
C THR A 131 -6.03 8.72 10.29
N ASP A 132 -6.40 9.86 10.91
CA ASP A 132 -7.55 10.65 10.47
C ASP A 132 -7.37 11.16 9.05
N LYS A 133 -6.13 11.55 8.69
CA LYS A 133 -5.83 12.00 7.33
C LYS A 133 -6.04 10.88 6.30
N ALA A 134 -5.63 9.67 6.61
CA ALA A 134 -5.85 8.53 5.72
C ALA A 134 -7.34 8.28 5.50
N ALA A 135 -8.13 8.30 6.57
CA ALA A 135 -9.58 8.15 6.47
C ALA A 135 -10.18 9.25 5.58
N GLU A 136 -9.81 10.50 5.82
CA GLU A 136 -10.28 11.64 5.02
C GLU A 136 -9.90 11.49 3.55
N ASP A 137 -8.64 11.20 3.25
CA ASP A 137 -8.14 11.07 1.88
C ASP A 137 -8.85 9.93 1.13
N LEU A 138 -8.96 8.76 1.77
CA LEU A 138 -9.59 7.60 1.15
C LEU A 138 -11.09 7.77 0.95
N LEU A 139 -11.79 8.39 1.89
CA LEU A 139 -13.23 8.63 1.75
C LEU A 139 -13.51 9.77 0.77
N THR A 140 -12.59 10.70 0.57
CA THR A 140 -12.70 11.71 -0.49
C THR A 140 -12.66 11.05 -1.87
N LEU A 141 -11.80 10.04 -2.05
CA LEU A 141 -11.65 9.34 -3.33
C LEU A 141 -12.75 8.28 -3.55
N PHE A 142 -13.10 7.53 -2.52
CA PHE A 142 -13.88 6.29 -2.63
C PHE A 142 -15.11 6.23 -1.75
N GLY A 143 -15.44 7.27 -1.01
CA GLY A 143 -16.65 7.36 -0.20
C GLY A 143 -17.92 7.52 -1.05
N GLU A 144 -19.06 7.28 -0.42
CA GLU A 144 -20.36 7.49 -1.07
C GLU A 144 -20.65 8.96 -1.33
#